data_4d893d5b39420cf00976c8d9bb0c9618
#
_entry.id   4d893d5b39420cf00976c8d9bb0c9618
#
_cell.length_a   1.000
_cell.length_b   1.000
_cell.length_c   1.000
_cell.angle_alpha   90.00
_cell.angle_beta   90.00
_cell.angle_gamma   90.00
#
_symmetry.space_group_name_H-M   'P 1'
#
loop_
_entity.id
_entity.type
_entity.pdbx_description
1 polymer ?
#
loop_
_entity_poly.entity_id
_entity_poly.type
_entity_poly.pdbx_seq_one_letter_code
_entity_poly.pdbx_strand_id
1 'polypeptide(L)'
;MPNIILLCCQIVSNTAIDMQKLLSLPPNLVSAFYELENVDRTEWFCTSDPVGMKLGSGGGTTWLLREWQKERDRKYWAEERIPTEKCIPTEKSIPIEKRILLHAGGQSRRLPGYAPAGKILTPIPVFRWARGQKLGQNLLSLQLPLYEKIMERAPERLRTLIASGDVYIRAEKPLQEIPDADVVCYGLWVDPLLATHHGVFISDRNQPESLDFMLQKPSLEELENLSKTHLFLMDIGIWLLSDRAVDLLMKRSQKADGALDVDTPYSDLKYYDLYADFGLSLGNHPRIEDEELNSLSVAILPLPGGEFYHYGTSRELLSSTVTLQNKVYDQRQIMHRKLKPNPAIFVQNAEVHLPLTPKNDSLWIENSFVGASWRLGARQIITGVPKNDWRLTIPDGICIDIVPLADQRWAVRPYGFDDTFKGDIRDEKTLFLGMSFSEWLVERELSVEDITGRKEDLQAAAIFPVVEDKEQMGTCLLYTSDAA
;
A
#
# COMPACT_ATOMS: atom_id res chain seq x y z
N MET A 1 -56.69 -6.67 -38.73
CA MET A 1 -55.34 -6.13 -38.91
C MET A 1 -54.69 -6.09 -37.55
N PRO A 2 -53.70 -6.90 -37.22
CA PRO A 2 -53.02 -6.86 -35.95
C PRO A 2 -51.83 -5.87 -36.02
N ASN A 3 -51.77 -5.00 -35.01
CA ASN A 3 -50.68 -4.06 -34.75
C ASN A 3 -49.38 -4.82 -34.44
N ILE A 4 -48.40 -4.66 -35.30
CA ILE A 4 -47.01 -5.08 -35.04
C ILE A 4 -46.37 -4.00 -34.16
N ILE A 5 -46.24 -4.28 -32.88
CA ILE A 5 -45.41 -3.47 -31.95
C ILE A 5 -43.97 -3.86 -32.27
N LEU A 6 -43.23 -2.93 -32.88
CA LEU A 6 -41.78 -3.00 -33.04
C LEU A 6 -41.14 -2.81 -31.67
N LEU A 7 -40.77 -3.92 -31.02
CA LEU A 7 -39.88 -3.87 -29.84
C LEU A 7 -38.46 -3.60 -30.37
N CYS A 8 -38.01 -2.37 -30.34
CA CYS A 8 -36.59 -2.03 -30.44
C CYS A 8 -35.87 -2.62 -29.21
N CYS A 9 -35.40 -3.82 -29.32
CA CYS A 9 -34.36 -4.29 -28.44
C CYS A 9 -33.11 -3.44 -28.70
N GLN A 10 -32.85 -2.46 -27.83
CA GLN A 10 -31.51 -1.93 -27.67
C GLN A 10 -30.63 -3.10 -27.21
N ILE A 11 -29.92 -3.70 -28.12
CA ILE A 11 -28.80 -4.57 -27.81
C ILE A 11 -27.71 -3.65 -27.25
N VAL A 12 -27.72 -3.45 -25.93
CA VAL A 12 -26.53 -2.97 -25.24
C VAL A 12 -25.52 -4.09 -25.43
N SER A 13 -24.57 -3.87 -26.33
CA SER A 13 -23.43 -4.78 -26.47
C SER A 13 -22.68 -4.74 -25.15
N ASN A 14 -22.93 -5.71 -24.27
CA ASN A 14 -22.10 -5.98 -23.11
C ASN A 14 -20.75 -6.45 -23.64
N THR A 15 -19.88 -5.51 -23.98
CA THR A 15 -18.48 -5.82 -24.25
C THR A 15 -17.91 -6.32 -22.93
N ALA A 16 -17.55 -7.58 -22.86
CA ALA A 16 -16.94 -8.13 -21.64
C ALA A 16 -15.64 -7.36 -21.35
N ILE A 17 -15.52 -6.87 -20.13
CA ILE A 17 -14.28 -6.23 -19.67
C ILE A 17 -13.39 -7.34 -19.11
N ASP A 18 -12.19 -7.46 -19.65
CA ASP A 18 -11.13 -8.30 -19.10
C ASP A 18 -10.34 -7.48 -18.07
N MET A 19 -10.52 -7.79 -16.78
CA MET A 19 -9.95 -7.02 -15.66
C MET A 19 -8.73 -7.72 -15.08
N GLN A 20 -7.56 -7.23 -15.43
CA GLN A 20 -6.28 -7.75 -14.93
C GLN A 20 -5.87 -7.03 -13.63
N LYS A 21 -5.47 -7.78 -12.59
CA LYS A 21 -4.96 -7.27 -11.31
C LYS A 21 -3.45 -7.50 -11.24
N LEU A 22 -2.68 -6.42 -11.18
CA LEU A 22 -1.23 -6.46 -11.20
C LEU A 22 -0.70 -5.99 -9.83
N LEU A 23 0.15 -6.80 -9.20
CA LEU A 23 0.62 -6.57 -7.84
C LEU A 23 2.14 -6.54 -7.77
N SER A 24 2.69 -5.45 -7.21
CA SER A 24 4.09 -5.43 -6.76
C SER A 24 4.13 -5.89 -5.30
N LEU A 25 4.83 -6.99 -5.00
CA LEU A 25 4.90 -7.62 -3.68
C LEU A 25 6.34 -7.77 -3.22
N PRO A 26 6.58 -7.96 -1.92
CA PRO A 26 7.87 -8.46 -1.44
C PRO A 26 8.24 -9.79 -2.09
N PRO A 27 9.53 -10.05 -2.40
CA PRO A 27 9.96 -11.23 -3.18
C PRO A 27 9.50 -12.57 -2.60
N ASN A 28 9.47 -12.68 -1.28
CA ASN A 28 9.05 -13.90 -0.57
C ASN A 28 7.56 -14.23 -0.73
N LEU A 29 6.73 -13.26 -1.15
CA LEU A 29 5.29 -13.46 -1.30
C LEU A 29 4.84 -13.73 -2.73
N VAL A 30 5.63 -13.39 -3.74
CA VAL A 30 5.23 -13.48 -5.16
C VAL A 30 4.73 -14.87 -5.54
N SER A 31 5.41 -15.93 -5.11
CA SER A 31 5.00 -17.31 -5.40
C SER A 31 3.84 -17.79 -4.53
N ALA A 32 3.84 -17.38 -3.25
CA ALA A 32 2.85 -17.84 -2.27
C ALA A 32 1.49 -17.11 -2.38
N PHE A 33 1.46 -15.92 -2.96
CA PHE A 33 0.27 -15.06 -3.02
C PHE A 33 -0.95 -15.77 -3.61
N TYR A 34 -0.78 -16.48 -4.71
CA TYR A 34 -1.88 -17.15 -5.41
C TYR A 34 -2.58 -18.23 -4.56
N GLU A 35 -1.81 -18.94 -3.74
CA GLU A 35 -2.34 -19.94 -2.81
C GLU A 35 -2.95 -19.28 -1.57
N LEU A 36 -2.28 -18.27 -1.00
CA LEU A 36 -2.74 -17.55 0.20
C LEU A 36 -4.08 -16.85 -0.02
N GLU A 37 -4.24 -16.17 -1.14
CA GLU A 37 -5.46 -15.43 -1.48
C GLU A 37 -6.46 -16.27 -2.29
N ASN A 38 -6.08 -17.48 -2.70
CA ASN A 38 -6.90 -18.38 -3.53
C ASN A 38 -7.41 -17.69 -4.81
N VAL A 39 -6.51 -17.08 -5.56
CA VAL A 39 -6.80 -16.28 -6.77
C VAL A 39 -6.27 -16.93 -8.03
N ASP A 40 -6.94 -16.67 -9.17
CA ASP A 40 -6.58 -17.25 -10.46
C ASP A 40 -5.43 -16.47 -11.11
N ARG A 41 -4.43 -17.20 -11.60
CA ARG A 41 -3.30 -16.69 -12.38
C ARG A 41 -3.68 -16.13 -13.76
N THR A 42 -4.90 -16.34 -14.22
CA THR A 42 -5.41 -15.73 -15.45
C THR A 42 -5.84 -14.28 -15.23
N GLU A 43 -6.29 -13.93 -14.03
CA GLU A 43 -6.72 -12.59 -13.68
C GLU A 43 -5.67 -11.80 -12.88
N TRP A 44 -4.72 -12.50 -12.26
CA TRP A 44 -3.74 -11.93 -11.37
C TRP A 44 -2.32 -12.14 -11.85
N PHE A 45 -1.52 -11.09 -11.75
CA PHE A 45 -0.08 -11.15 -11.98
C PHE A 45 0.65 -10.48 -10.82
N CYS A 46 1.66 -11.15 -10.28
CA CYS A 46 2.47 -10.65 -9.18
C CYS A 46 3.95 -10.67 -9.54
N THR A 47 4.66 -9.61 -9.21
CA THR A 47 6.13 -9.54 -9.28
C THR A 47 6.67 -8.75 -8.10
N SER A 48 7.99 -8.79 -7.92
CA SER A 48 8.71 -7.96 -6.97
C SER A 48 9.63 -7.00 -7.70
N ASP A 49 9.95 -5.88 -7.05
CA ASP A 49 10.99 -4.99 -7.58
C ASP A 49 12.33 -5.73 -7.72
N PRO A 50 13.17 -5.39 -8.68
CA PRO A 50 14.49 -5.99 -8.86
C PRO A 50 15.36 -5.79 -7.62
N VAL A 51 16.07 -6.85 -7.22
CA VAL A 51 16.91 -6.82 -6.02
C VAL A 51 17.99 -5.73 -6.14
N GLY A 52 18.09 -4.90 -5.11
CA GLY A 52 19.11 -3.84 -5.03
C GLY A 52 18.81 -2.56 -5.82
N MET A 53 17.70 -2.50 -6.55
CA MET A 53 17.27 -1.30 -7.26
C MET A 53 16.19 -0.54 -6.49
N LYS A 54 16.30 0.78 -6.49
CA LYS A 54 15.24 1.69 -6.03
C LYS A 54 14.62 2.33 -7.27
N LEU A 55 13.44 1.89 -7.66
CA LEU A 55 12.78 2.36 -8.88
C LEU A 55 11.87 3.57 -8.67
N GLY A 56 11.39 3.79 -7.44
CA GLY A 56 10.31 4.75 -7.17
C GLY A 56 8.96 4.22 -7.63
N SER A 57 7.88 4.94 -7.34
CA SER A 57 6.51 4.49 -7.66
C SER A 57 6.24 4.43 -9.17
N GLY A 58 6.75 5.37 -9.96
CA GLY A 58 6.63 5.37 -11.43
C GLY A 58 7.51 4.32 -12.09
N GLY A 59 8.77 4.18 -11.65
CA GLY A 59 9.67 3.13 -12.14
C GLY A 59 9.18 1.72 -11.78
N GLY A 60 8.63 1.53 -10.58
CA GLY A 60 7.99 0.28 -10.15
C GLY A 60 6.74 -0.05 -10.99
N THR A 61 5.91 0.96 -11.35
CA THR A 61 4.82 0.79 -12.32
C THR A 61 5.34 0.27 -13.65
N THR A 62 6.38 0.90 -14.17
CA THR A 62 7.00 0.49 -15.46
C THR A 62 7.54 -0.93 -15.42
N TRP A 63 8.22 -1.28 -14.32
CA TRP A 63 8.70 -2.63 -14.09
C TRP A 63 7.57 -3.66 -14.08
N LEU A 64 6.54 -3.44 -13.28
CA LEU A 64 5.39 -4.34 -13.15
C LEU A 64 4.69 -4.56 -14.49
N LEU A 65 4.46 -3.49 -15.27
CA LEU A 65 3.85 -3.57 -16.59
C LEU A 65 4.71 -4.35 -17.59
N ARG A 66 6.03 -4.14 -17.60
CA ARG A 66 6.96 -4.86 -18.48
C ARG A 66 6.97 -6.36 -18.19
N GLU A 67 7.04 -6.74 -16.93
CA GLU A 67 7.07 -8.14 -16.54
C GLU A 67 5.72 -8.84 -16.86
N TRP A 68 4.61 -8.15 -16.64
CA TRP A 68 3.29 -8.63 -17.04
C TRP A 68 3.17 -8.79 -18.56
N GLN A 69 3.62 -7.82 -19.35
CA GLN A 69 3.63 -7.92 -20.81
C GLN A 69 4.47 -9.11 -21.31
N LYS A 70 5.66 -9.30 -20.76
CA LYS A 70 6.51 -10.47 -21.10
C LYS A 70 5.82 -11.80 -20.80
N GLU A 71 5.14 -11.90 -19.66
CA GLU A 71 4.43 -13.13 -19.29
C GLU A 71 3.23 -13.39 -20.22
N ARG A 72 2.49 -12.33 -20.57
CA ARG A 72 1.38 -12.41 -21.53
C ARG A 72 1.85 -12.86 -22.91
N ASP A 73 2.92 -12.26 -23.43
CA ASP A 73 3.48 -12.61 -24.73
C ASP A 73 4.00 -14.07 -24.73
N ARG A 74 4.60 -14.52 -23.63
CA ARG A 74 5.04 -15.90 -23.47
C ARG A 74 3.87 -16.89 -23.54
N LYS A 75 2.75 -16.58 -22.89
CA LYS A 75 1.53 -17.40 -22.92
C LYS A 75 0.94 -17.45 -24.33
N TYR A 76 0.83 -16.29 -24.98
CA TYR A 76 0.32 -16.20 -26.36
C TYR A 76 1.12 -17.09 -27.33
N TRP A 77 2.46 -17.00 -27.34
CA TRP A 77 3.32 -17.82 -28.17
C TRP A 77 3.32 -19.31 -27.80
N ALA A 78 3.02 -19.64 -26.55
CA ALA A 78 2.89 -21.04 -26.13
C ALA A 78 1.59 -21.68 -26.65
N GLU A 79 0.51 -20.91 -26.70
CA GLU A 79 -0.79 -21.36 -27.22
C GLU A 79 -0.81 -21.50 -28.76
N GLU A 80 -0.15 -20.59 -29.49
CA GLU A 80 -0.04 -20.67 -30.95
C GLU A 80 0.74 -21.90 -31.47
N ARG A 81 1.56 -22.55 -30.66
CA ARG A 81 2.30 -23.78 -31.04
C ARG A 81 1.46 -25.04 -31.05
N ILE A 82 0.21 -24.99 -30.63
CA ILE A 82 -0.75 -26.10 -30.72
C ILE A 82 -1.53 -25.89 -32.01
N PRO A 83 -1.32 -26.70 -33.11
CA PRO A 83 -2.10 -26.58 -34.33
C PRO A 83 -3.52 -27.08 -34.05
N THR A 84 -4.42 -26.23 -33.66
CA THR A 84 -5.85 -26.51 -33.70
C THR A 84 -6.36 -26.09 -35.06
N GLU A 85 -6.90 -27.07 -35.80
CA GLU A 85 -7.57 -26.86 -37.08
C GLU A 85 -8.58 -25.72 -36.97
N LYS A 86 -8.39 -24.74 -37.84
CA LYS A 86 -9.33 -23.71 -38.30
C LYS A 86 -10.61 -23.52 -37.49
N CYS A 87 -10.57 -22.71 -36.48
CA CYS A 87 -11.71 -21.89 -36.10
C CYS A 87 -11.54 -20.50 -36.72
N ILE A 88 -12.32 -20.22 -37.77
CA ILE A 88 -12.53 -18.87 -38.27
C ILE A 88 -13.16 -18.08 -37.09
N PRO A 89 -12.58 -17.00 -36.62
CA PRO A 89 -13.20 -16.18 -35.54
C PRO A 89 -14.50 -15.62 -36.12
N THR A 90 -15.63 -16.08 -35.63
CA THR A 90 -16.85 -15.28 -35.69
C THR A 90 -16.54 -14.00 -34.92
N GLU A 91 -16.98 -12.84 -35.43
CA GLU A 91 -16.84 -11.48 -34.80
C GLU A 91 -17.28 -11.47 -33.32
N LYS A 92 -16.51 -12.08 -32.45
CA LYS A 92 -16.59 -11.83 -31.02
C LYS A 92 -15.85 -10.53 -30.80
N SER A 93 -16.56 -9.53 -30.33
CA SER A 93 -15.95 -8.26 -29.86
C SER A 93 -14.76 -8.60 -28.95
N ILE A 94 -13.56 -8.13 -29.33
CA ILE A 94 -12.36 -8.31 -28.51
C ILE A 94 -12.65 -7.64 -27.17
N PRO A 95 -12.51 -8.34 -26.04
CA PRO A 95 -12.73 -7.73 -24.72
C PRO A 95 -11.85 -6.51 -24.54
N ILE A 96 -12.39 -5.46 -23.93
CA ILE A 96 -11.58 -4.31 -23.55
C ILE A 96 -10.78 -4.71 -22.33
N GLU A 97 -9.47 -4.84 -22.50
CA GLU A 97 -8.55 -5.13 -21.40
C GLU A 97 -8.37 -3.88 -20.51
N LYS A 98 -8.67 -4.03 -19.22
CA LYS A 98 -8.43 -3.02 -18.18
C LYS A 98 -7.54 -3.59 -17.09
N ARG A 99 -6.77 -2.73 -16.42
CA ARG A 99 -5.74 -3.12 -15.45
C ARG A 99 -5.86 -2.34 -14.17
N ILE A 100 -5.74 -3.03 -13.03
CA ILE A 100 -5.63 -2.43 -11.69
C ILE A 100 -4.24 -2.77 -11.17
N LEU A 101 -3.39 -1.76 -10.99
CA LEU A 101 -2.04 -1.88 -10.46
C LEU A 101 -2.02 -1.45 -8.99
N LEU A 102 -1.51 -2.33 -8.13
CA LEU A 102 -1.40 -2.08 -6.70
C LEU A 102 0.06 -2.11 -6.26
N HIS A 103 0.53 -0.98 -5.71
CA HIS A 103 1.88 -0.87 -5.20
C HIS A 103 1.96 -1.33 -3.75
N ALA A 104 2.44 -2.54 -3.53
CA ALA A 104 2.60 -3.15 -2.20
C ALA A 104 4.02 -3.66 -1.90
N GLY A 105 4.96 -3.50 -2.84
CA GLY A 105 6.34 -3.98 -2.75
C GLY A 105 7.31 -3.07 -1.99
N GLY A 106 6.85 -1.96 -1.43
CA GLY A 106 7.70 -1.01 -0.71
C GLY A 106 8.38 -1.62 0.53
N GLN A 107 9.46 -0.98 1.00
CA GLN A 107 10.30 -1.46 2.12
C GLN A 107 9.59 -1.50 3.49
N SER A 108 8.39 -0.94 3.60
CA SER A 108 7.54 -0.93 4.81
C SER A 108 8.25 -0.50 6.11
N ARG A 109 9.26 0.36 6.02
CA ARG A 109 10.16 0.74 7.12
C ARG A 109 9.43 1.20 8.39
N ARG A 110 8.35 1.96 8.23
CA ARG A 110 7.58 2.55 9.33
C ARG A 110 6.48 1.65 9.89
N LEU A 111 6.35 0.44 9.33
CA LEU A 111 5.46 -0.63 9.80
C LEU A 111 6.21 -1.96 9.72
N PRO A 112 7.23 -2.17 10.58
CA PRO A 112 8.17 -3.31 10.46
C PRO A 112 7.50 -4.67 10.55
N GLY A 113 6.50 -4.83 11.41
CA GLY A 113 5.80 -6.10 11.60
C GLY A 113 5.14 -6.64 10.31
N TYR A 114 4.81 -5.75 9.37
CA TYR A 114 4.21 -6.12 8.07
C TYR A 114 5.17 -5.95 6.88
N ALA A 115 6.44 -5.64 7.13
CA ALA A 115 7.43 -5.57 6.07
C ALA A 115 7.65 -6.93 5.36
N PRO A 116 7.78 -8.06 6.07
CA PRO A 116 7.94 -9.37 5.44
C PRO A 116 6.67 -9.86 4.72
N ALA A 117 5.48 -9.55 5.23
CA ALA A 117 4.20 -10.00 4.69
C ALA A 117 3.59 -9.05 3.64
N GLY A 118 4.19 -7.86 3.45
CA GLY A 118 3.62 -6.81 2.60
C GLY A 118 2.38 -6.17 3.23
N LYS A 119 2.34 -4.84 3.26
CA LYS A 119 1.26 -4.07 3.91
C LYS A 119 -0.14 -4.36 3.37
N ILE A 120 -0.23 -4.70 2.10
CA ILE A 120 -1.52 -4.94 1.44
C ILE A 120 -2.27 -6.16 2.00
N LEU A 121 -1.55 -7.10 2.60
CA LEU A 121 -2.13 -8.27 3.26
C LEU A 121 -2.33 -8.06 4.77
N THR A 122 -2.15 -6.84 5.28
CA THR A 122 -2.44 -6.51 6.68
C THR A 122 -3.89 -6.87 7.02
N PRO A 123 -4.13 -7.73 8.02
CA PRO A 123 -5.48 -8.09 8.42
C PRO A 123 -6.20 -6.89 9.04
N ILE A 124 -7.45 -6.69 8.70
CA ILE A 124 -8.27 -5.59 9.20
C ILE A 124 -9.41 -6.17 10.05
N PRO A 125 -9.27 -6.21 11.39
CA PRO A 125 -10.20 -6.88 12.29
C PRO A 125 -11.45 -6.04 12.59
N VAL A 126 -12.08 -5.47 11.57
CA VAL A 126 -13.29 -4.68 11.67
C VAL A 126 -14.39 -5.35 10.87
N PHE A 127 -15.33 -6.03 11.55
CA PHE A 127 -16.29 -6.92 10.92
C PHE A 127 -17.72 -6.39 10.93
N ARG A 128 -18.39 -6.52 9.79
CA ARG A 128 -19.84 -6.35 9.63
C ARG A 128 -20.44 -7.67 9.15
N TRP A 129 -20.67 -8.60 10.05
CA TRP A 129 -21.22 -9.92 9.76
C TRP A 129 -22.46 -9.91 8.88
N ALA A 130 -23.36 -8.94 9.11
CA ALA A 130 -24.58 -8.77 8.33
C ALA A 130 -24.33 -8.45 6.84
N ARG A 131 -23.09 -8.09 6.47
CA ARG A 131 -22.69 -7.80 5.10
C ARG A 131 -21.75 -8.86 4.51
N GLY A 132 -21.66 -10.02 5.13
CA GLY A 132 -20.87 -11.13 4.63
C GLY A 132 -19.36 -10.96 4.74
N GLN A 133 -18.87 -10.08 5.61
CA GLN A 133 -17.43 -9.93 5.85
C GLN A 133 -16.84 -11.21 6.43
N LYS A 134 -15.60 -11.51 6.05
CA LYS A 134 -14.89 -12.74 6.41
C LYS A 134 -13.87 -12.47 7.52
N LEU A 135 -13.56 -13.51 8.33
CA LEU A 135 -12.50 -13.44 9.33
C LEU A 135 -11.13 -13.13 8.74
N GLY A 136 -10.84 -13.68 7.58
CA GLY A 136 -9.57 -13.48 6.89
C GLY A 136 -9.50 -12.23 6.01
N GLN A 137 -10.39 -11.22 6.22
CA GLN A 137 -10.29 -9.99 5.42
C GLN A 137 -9.00 -9.23 5.71
N ASN A 138 -8.35 -8.79 4.66
CA ASN A 138 -7.15 -7.98 4.68
C ASN A 138 -7.37 -6.67 3.91
N LEU A 139 -6.36 -5.83 3.88
CA LEU A 139 -6.44 -4.54 3.22
C LEU A 139 -6.73 -4.68 1.72
N LEU A 140 -6.15 -5.69 1.03
CA LEU A 140 -6.42 -5.97 -0.38
C LEU A 140 -7.90 -6.25 -0.63
N SER A 141 -8.48 -7.18 0.13
CA SER A 141 -9.88 -7.60 -0.04
C SER A 141 -10.88 -6.47 0.22
N LEU A 142 -10.49 -5.47 1.02
CA LEU A 142 -11.30 -4.28 1.29
C LEU A 142 -11.19 -3.19 0.22
N GLN A 143 -10.01 -3.04 -0.41
CA GLN A 143 -9.75 -2.02 -1.42
C GLN A 143 -10.32 -2.39 -2.78
N LEU A 144 -10.11 -3.64 -3.20
CA LEU A 144 -10.33 -4.10 -4.56
C LEU A 144 -11.74 -3.82 -5.10
N PRO A 145 -12.84 -4.04 -4.36
CA PRO A 145 -14.20 -3.80 -4.88
C PRO A 145 -14.47 -2.36 -5.31
N LEU A 146 -13.82 -1.38 -4.68
CA LEU A 146 -13.94 0.02 -5.11
C LEU A 146 -13.21 0.26 -6.44
N TYR A 147 -12.02 -0.28 -6.58
CA TYR A 147 -11.20 -0.12 -7.78
C TYR A 147 -11.81 -0.81 -8.99
N GLU A 148 -12.34 -2.03 -8.83
CA GLU A 148 -13.10 -2.73 -9.86
C GLU A 148 -14.30 -1.90 -10.31
N LYS A 149 -15.10 -1.39 -9.37
CA LYS A 149 -16.25 -0.54 -9.66
C LYS A 149 -15.89 0.76 -10.38
N ILE A 150 -14.74 1.38 -10.06
CA ILE A 150 -14.24 2.55 -10.76
C ILE A 150 -13.88 2.16 -12.20
N MET A 151 -13.13 1.08 -12.39
CA MET A 151 -12.68 0.64 -13.70
C MET A 151 -13.82 0.16 -14.60
N GLU A 152 -14.86 -0.47 -14.06
CA GLU A 152 -16.08 -0.82 -14.79
C GLU A 152 -16.76 0.41 -15.41
N ARG A 153 -16.69 1.56 -14.72
CA ARG A 153 -17.32 2.82 -15.13
C ARG A 153 -16.41 3.74 -15.92
N ALA A 154 -15.11 3.49 -15.89
CA ALA A 154 -14.13 4.31 -16.58
C ALA A 154 -14.34 4.24 -18.11
N PRO A 155 -14.22 5.37 -18.84
CA PRO A 155 -14.20 5.38 -20.30
C PRO A 155 -13.21 4.37 -20.87
N GLU A 156 -13.43 3.90 -22.09
CA GLU A 156 -12.55 2.89 -22.77
C GLU A 156 -11.12 3.36 -22.90
N ARG A 157 -10.89 4.66 -22.97
CA ARG A 157 -9.56 5.25 -23.03
C ARG A 157 -8.75 5.05 -21.75
N LEU A 158 -9.42 5.04 -20.58
CA LEU A 158 -8.80 4.88 -19.27
C LEU A 158 -8.70 3.40 -18.91
N ARG A 159 -7.60 2.78 -19.30
CA ARG A 159 -7.40 1.33 -19.17
C ARG A 159 -6.58 0.90 -17.96
N THR A 160 -5.90 1.83 -17.31
CA THR A 160 -5.00 1.52 -16.20
C THR A 160 -5.37 2.32 -14.97
N LEU A 161 -5.69 1.65 -13.88
CA LEU A 161 -5.81 2.24 -12.56
C LEU A 161 -4.55 1.91 -11.76
N ILE A 162 -3.93 2.93 -11.18
CA ILE A 162 -2.82 2.76 -10.23
C ILE A 162 -3.32 3.15 -8.85
N ALA A 163 -3.05 2.29 -7.85
CA ALA A 163 -3.40 2.58 -6.46
C ALA A 163 -2.30 2.19 -5.48
N SER A 164 -2.28 2.91 -4.33
CA SER A 164 -1.39 2.58 -3.21
C SER A 164 -1.91 1.36 -2.46
N GLY A 165 -1.00 0.45 -2.09
CA GLY A 165 -1.34 -0.78 -1.36
C GLY A 165 -1.46 -0.61 0.15
N ASP A 166 -1.16 0.57 0.71
CA ASP A 166 -1.19 0.81 2.15
C ASP A 166 -2.30 1.77 2.60
N VAL A 167 -3.35 1.90 1.80
CA VAL A 167 -4.52 2.71 2.11
C VAL A 167 -5.81 1.89 1.99
N TYR A 168 -6.79 2.18 2.83
CA TYR A 168 -8.16 1.76 2.63
C TYR A 168 -9.02 2.98 2.34
N ILE A 169 -9.63 2.99 1.18
CA ILE A 169 -10.53 4.06 0.75
C ILE A 169 -11.96 3.53 0.76
N ARG A 170 -12.81 4.19 1.52
CA ARG A 170 -14.21 3.86 1.62
C ARG A 170 -15.04 4.94 0.94
N ALA A 171 -15.94 4.55 0.05
CA ALA A 171 -16.89 5.44 -0.60
C ALA A 171 -18.31 4.99 -0.28
N GLU A 172 -19.11 5.87 0.32
CA GLU A 172 -20.50 5.56 0.69
C GLU A 172 -21.50 6.00 -0.37
N LYS A 173 -21.17 7.02 -1.15
CA LYS A 173 -22.06 7.59 -2.18
C LYS A 173 -21.77 6.98 -3.55
N PRO A 174 -22.73 7.04 -4.47
CA PRO A 174 -22.49 6.66 -5.86
C PRO A 174 -21.34 7.46 -6.48
N LEU A 175 -20.53 6.78 -7.28
CA LEU A 175 -19.46 7.44 -8.03
C LEU A 175 -20.05 8.40 -9.05
N GLN A 176 -19.39 9.53 -9.25
CA GLN A 176 -19.66 10.48 -10.32
C GLN A 176 -19.31 9.88 -11.69
N GLU A 177 -19.74 10.54 -12.76
CA GLU A 177 -19.27 10.25 -14.11
C GLU A 177 -17.77 10.55 -14.21
N ILE A 178 -17.03 9.66 -14.87
CA ILE A 178 -15.59 9.78 -15.01
C ILE A 178 -15.31 10.48 -16.35
N PRO A 179 -14.62 11.64 -16.37
CA PRO A 179 -14.29 12.35 -17.59
C PRO A 179 -13.41 11.54 -18.53
N ASP A 180 -13.59 11.75 -19.84
CA ASP A 180 -12.70 11.20 -20.86
C ASP A 180 -11.43 12.06 -21.02
N ALA A 181 -10.44 11.80 -20.18
CA ALA A 181 -9.15 12.49 -20.16
C ALA A 181 -8.00 11.48 -20.27
N ASP A 182 -6.75 11.96 -20.44
CA ASP A 182 -5.58 11.09 -20.42
C ASP A 182 -5.26 10.58 -19.01
N VAL A 183 -5.50 11.44 -18.01
CA VAL A 183 -5.30 11.14 -16.59
C VAL A 183 -6.50 11.63 -15.79
N VAL A 184 -7.04 10.78 -14.92
CA VAL A 184 -8.07 11.16 -13.94
C VAL A 184 -7.61 10.75 -12.56
N CYS A 185 -7.50 11.73 -11.64
CA CYS A 185 -7.06 11.51 -10.28
C CYS A 185 -8.23 11.72 -9.30
N TYR A 186 -8.37 10.79 -8.36
CA TYR A 186 -9.34 10.97 -7.27
C TYR A 186 -8.70 11.63 -6.05
N GLY A 187 -9.42 12.54 -5.43
CA GLY A 187 -9.01 13.21 -4.22
C GLY A 187 -10.13 13.39 -3.20
N LEU A 188 -9.78 13.90 -2.04
CA LEU A 188 -10.72 14.22 -0.97
C LEU A 188 -10.62 15.67 -0.53
N TRP A 189 -11.77 16.28 -0.23
CA TRP A 189 -11.84 17.51 0.53
C TRP A 189 -11.49 17.20 1.98
N VAL A 190 -10.39 17.75 2.47
CA VAL A 190 -9.90 17.53 3.83
C VAL A 190 -9.46 18.85 4.46
N ASP A 191 -9.23 18.81 5.77
CA ASP A 191 -8.58 19.91 6.47
C ASP A 191 -7.16 20.16 5.88
N PRO A 192 -6.76 21.44 5.68
CA PRO A 192 -5.43 21.78 5.15
C PRO A 192 -4.28 21.12 5.90
N LEU A 193 -4.36 21.02 7.23
CA LEU A 193 -3.33 20.38 8.03
C LEU A 193 -3.12 18.90 7.67
N LEU A 194 -4.20 18.17 7.39
CA LEU A 194 -4.09 16.78 6.93
C LEU A 194 -3.44 16.70 5.55
N ALA A 195 -3.80 17.61 4.65
CA ALA A 195 -3.28 17.65 3.28
C ALA A 195 -1.76 17.87 3.22
N THR A 196 -1.15 18.53 4.22
CA THR A 196 0.31 18.78 4.26
C THR A 196 1.18 17.51 4.23
N HIS A 197 0.60 16.36 4.56
CA HIS A 197 1.32 15.08 4.59
C HIS A 197 1.24 14.28 3.28
N HIS A 198 0.44 14.75 2.32
CA HIS A 198 0.11 14.04 1.09
C HIS A 198 0.39 14.88 -0.16
N GLY A 199 0.19 14.29 -1.34
CA GLY A 199 0.04 15.02 -2.58
C GLY A 199 -1.24 15.86 -2.56
N VAL A 200 -1.25 16.99 -3.26
CA VAL A 200 -2.40 17.88 -3.30
C VAL A 200 -2.60 18.36 -4.74
N PHE A 201 -3.80 18.14 -5.25
CA PHE A 201 -4.25 18.65 -6.53
C PHE A 201 -4.84 20.05 -6.36
N ILE A 202 -4.37 21.00 -7.14
CA ILE A 202 -4.84 22.40 -7.14
C ILE A 202 -5.65 22.62 -8.41
N SER A 203 -6.81 23.29 -8.29
CA SER A 203 -7.66 23.66 -9.42
C SER A 203 -8.15 25.11 -9.32
N ASP A 204 -8.37 25.74 -10.45
CA ASP A 204 -9.04 27.04 -10.50
C ASP A 204 -10.50 26.88 -10.07
N ARG A 205 -11.04 27.88 -9.35
CA ARG A 205 -12.44 27.85 -8.87
C ARG A 205 -13.47 27.82 -9.98
N ASN A 206 -13.11 28.32 -11.17
CA ASN A 206 -14.01 28.31 -12.33
C ASN A 206 -13.94 27.01 -13.13
N GLN A 207 -12.89 26.20 -12.90
CA GLN A 207 -12.66 24.90 -13.54
C GLN A 207 -12.26 23.84 -12.49
N PRO A 208 -13.16 23.50 -11.56
CA PRO A 208 -12.84 22.69 -10.38
C PRO A 208 -12.44 21.25 -10.70
N GLU A 209 -12.80 20.73 -11.87
CA GLU A 209 -12.48 19.37 -12.32
C GLU A 209 -11.19 19.32 -13.16
N SER A 210 -10.61 20.46 -13.54
CA SER A 210 -9.35 20.53 -14.27
C SER A 210 -8.17 20.72 -13.32
N LEU A 211 -7.16 19.90 -13.44
CA LEU A 211 -5.93 20.08 -12.68
C LEU A 211 -5.19 21.32 -13.17
N ASP A 212 -4.95 22.27 -12.27
CA ASP A 212 -4.07 23.40 -12.56
C ASP A 212 -2.61 23.01 -12.37
N PHE A 213 -2.28 22.50 -11.20
CA PHE A 213 -0.99 21.88 -10.88
C PHE A 213 -1.09 20.98 -9.63
N MET A 214 -0.07 20.15 -9.43
CA MET A 214 0.05 19.32 -8.24
C MET A 214 1.15 19.83 -7.31
N LEU A 215 0.99 19.61 -6.00
CA LEU A 215 2.00 19.84 -4.98
C LEU A 215 2.29 18.56 -4.21
N GLN A 216 3.52 18.39 -3.76
CA GLN A 216 3.92 17.30 -2.88
C GLN A 216 4.25 17.81 -1.49
N LYS A 217 3.44 17.42 -0.51
CA LYS A 217 3.60 17.77 0.90
C LYS A 217 3.80 19.28 1.11
N PRO A 218 2.86 20.10 0.61
CA PRO A 218 2.96 21.56 0.76
C PRO A 218 2.92 21.98 2.22
N SER A 219 3.46 23.15 2.53
CA SER A 219 3.31 23.73 3.85
C SER A 219 1.87 24.18 4.10
N LEU A 220 1.47 24.28 5.37
CA LEU A 220 0.15 24.79 5.74
C LEU A 220 -0.05 26.23 5.23
N GLU A 221 0.96 27.09 5.36
CA GLU A 221 0.94 28.46 4.87
C GLU A 221 0.71 28.54 3.35
N GLU A 222 1.37 27.67 2.58
CA GLU A 222 1.18 27.58 1.12
C GLU A 222 -0.26 27.20 0.78
N LEU A 223 -0.85 26.18 1.43
CA LEU A 223 -2.23 25.78 1.22
C LEU A 223 -3.22 26.86 1.63
N GLU A 224 -3.03 27.51 2.77
CA GLU A 224 -3.87 28.62 3.20
C GLU A 224 -3.83 29.80 2.22
N ASN A 225 -2.67 30.10 1.66
CA ASN A 225 -2.53 31.15 0.64
C ASN A 225 -3.22 30.76 -0.67
N LEU A 226 -3.01 29.54 -1.15
CA LEU A 226 -3.66 29.03 -2.36
C LEU A 226 -5.18 28.94 -2.21
N SER A 227 -5.70 28.57 -1.05
CA SER A 227 -7.14 28.45 -0.80
C SER A 227 -7.91 29.76 -0.95
N LYS A 228 -7.24 30.92 -1.02
CA LYS A 228 -7.85 32.23 -1.29
C LYS A 228 -8.34 32.33 -2.75
N THR A 229 -7.67 31.68 -3.68
CA THR A 229 -7.92 31.79 -5.12
C THR A 229 -8.24 30.45 -5.79
N HIS A 230 -7.76 29.34 -5.25
CA HIS A 230 -7.92 27.99 -5.80
C HIS A 230 -8.74 27.09 -4.88
N LEU A 231 -9.10 25.94 -5.42
CA LEU A 231 -9.58 24.80 -4.66
C LEU A 231 -8.44 23.78 -4.55
N PHE A 232 -8.47 22.91 -3.54
CA PHE A 232 -7.52 21.81 -3.44
C PHE A 232 -8.21 20.51 -3.04
N LEU A 233 -7.70 19.41 -3.56
CA LEU A 233 -8.05 18.04 -3.17
C LEU A 233 -6.80 17.31 -2.70
N MET A 234 -6.86 16.66 -1.55
CA MET A 234 -5.80 15.74 -1.13
C MET A 234 -5.81 14.50 -2.03
N ASP A 235 -4.66 14.15 -2.59
CA ASP A 235 -4.47 12.91 -3.34
C ASP A 235 -4.70 11.69 -2.44
N ILE A 236 -5.53 10.77 -2.89
CA ILE A 236 -5.83 9.52 -2.18
C ILE A 236 -5.17 8.30 -2.82
N GLY A 237 -4.29 8.53 -3.80
CA GLY A 237 -3.54 7.47 -4.46
C GLY A 237 -4.39 6.61 -5.41
N ILE A 238 -5.46 7.13 -6.01
CA ILE A 238 -6.22 6.47 -7.09
C ILE A 238 -6.06 7.31 -8.36
N TRP A 239 -5.34 6.78 -9.32
CA TRP A 239 -5.04 7.43 -10.60
C TRP A 239 -5.45 6.53 -11.76
N LEU A 240 -6.27 7.03 -12.67
CA LEU A 240 -6.64 6.37 -13.90
C LEU A 240 -5.85 6.97 -15.06
N LEU A 241 -5.25 6.13 -15.88
CA LEU A 241 -4.38 6.54 -16.97
C LEU A 241 -4.84 5.92 -18.29
N SER A 242 -4.78 6.74 -19.36
CA SER A 242 -4.85 6.25 -20.74
C SER A 242 -3.57 5.48 -21.10
N ASP A 243 -3.63 4.66 -22.16
CA ASP A 243 -2.42 4.00 -22.67
C ASP A 243 -1.34 5.03 -23.05
N ARG A 244 -1.71 6.19 -23.61
CA ARG A 244 -0.77 7.29 -23.89
C ARG A 244 -0.06 7.79 -22.63
N ALA A 245 -0.78 7.98 -21.54
CA ALA A 245 -0.20 8.42 -20.27
C ALA A 245 0.74 7.34 -19.69
N VAL A 246 0.36 6.07 -19.80
CA VAL A 246 1.19 4.93 -19.39
C VAL A 246 2.47 4.85 -20.22
N ASP A 247 2.39 4.99 -21.55
CA ASP A 247 3.56 4.96 -22.44
C ASP A 247 4.56 6.08 -22.11
N LEU A 248 4.07 7.28 -21.82
CA LEU A 248 4.92 8.40 -21.40
C LEU A 248 5.53 8.16 -20.01
N LEU A 249 4.78 7.64 -19.05
CA LEU A 249 5.30 7.24 -17.74
C LEU A 249 6.43 6.21 -17.89
N MET A 250 6.21 5.18 -18.71
CA MET A 250 7.21 4.15 -18.99
C MET A 250 8.45 4.74 -19.68
N LYS A 251 8.27 5.62 -20.65
CA LYS A 251 9.36 6.32 -21.36
C LYS A 251 10.21 7.16 -20.40
N ARG A 252 9.59 7.89 -19.47
CA ARG A 252 10.30 8.74 -18.49
C ARG A 252 11.01 7.94 -17.40
N SER A 253 10.58 6.72 -17.13
CA SER A 253 11.22 5.80 -16.19
C SER A 253 12.48 5.13 -16.75
N GLN A 254 12.81 5.37 -18.03
CA GLN A 254 13.98 4.80 -18.69
C GLN A 254 15.13 5.80 -18.75
N LYS A 255 16.37 5.30 -18.82
CA LYS A 255 17.55 6.12 -19.08
C LYS A 255 17.58 6.50 -20.56
N ALA A 256 18.05 7.71 -20.87
CA ALA A 256 18.05 8.25 -22.23
C ALA A 256 18.91 7.43 -23.22
N ASP A 257 19.94 6.77 -22.75
CA ASP A 257 20.95 6.12 -23.62
C ASP A 257 20.58 4.72 -24.10
N GLY A 258 19.45 4.15 -23.64
CA GLY A 258 18.92 2.86 -24.14
C GLY A 258 19.89 1.67 -24.13
N ALA A 259 21.07 1.82 -23.53
CA ALA A 259 22.09 0.79 -23.46
C ALA A 259 21.63 -0.31 -22.49
N LEU A 260 21.08 -1.36 -23.07
CA LEU A 260 20.87 -2.63 -22.36
C LEU A 260 22.25 -3.23 -22.08
N ASP A 261 22.63 -3.24 -20.81
CA ASP A 261 23.72 -4.10 -20.37
C ASP A 261 23.20 -5.54 -20.40
N VAL A 262 23.83 -6.38 -21.19
CA VAL A 262 23.41 -7.78 -21.42
C VAL A 262 23.44 -8.59 -20.12
N ASP A 263 24.31 -8.21 -19.18
CA ASP A 263 24.48 -8.88 -17.89
C ASP A 263 23.53 -8.38 -16.79
N THR A 264 22.87 -7.23 -17.02
CA THR A 264 21.88 -6.66 -16.12
C THR A 264 20.62 -6.23 -16.90
N PRO A 265 19.67 -7.13 -17.15
CA PRO A 265 18.52 -6.92 -18.06
C PRO A 265 17.58 -5.77 -17.69
N TYR A 266 17.88 -4.97 -16.66
CA TYR A 266 17.07 -3.86 -16.16
C TYR A 266 17.89 -2.59 -15.92
N SER A 267 19.11 -2.54 -16.40
CA SER A 267 20.02 -1.38 -16.27
C SER A 267 19.51 -0.11 -16.96
N ASP A 268 18.53 -0.26 -17.85
CA ASP A 268 17.86 0.85 -18.53
C ASP A 268 16.83 1.60 -17.68
N LEU A 269 16.38 1.04 -16.54
CA LEU A 269 15.49 1.73 -15.63
C LEU A 269 16.23 2.70 -14.71
N LYS A 270 15.56 3.81 -14.40
CA LYS A 270 16.01 4.79 -13.40
C LYS A 270 14.96 5.00 -12.34
N TYR A 271 15.36 5.59 -11.21
CA TYR A 271 14.40 6.09 -10.23
C TYR A 271 13.49 7.12 -10.88
N TYR A 272 12.18 6.90 -10.76
CA TYR A 272 11.14 7.82 -11.21
C TYR A 272 9.93 7.70 -10.29
N ASP A 273 9.47 8.82 -9.75
CA ASP A 273 8.37 8.85 -8.81
C ASP A 273 7.06 9.27 -9.50
N LEU A 274 5.99 8.48 -9.32
CA LEU A 274 4.68 8.77 -9.91
C LEU A 274 4.11 10.11 -9.42
N TYR A 275 4.35 10.46 -8.17
CA TYR A 275 3.77 11.64 -7.54
C TYR A 275 4.66 12.87 -7.69
N ALA A 276 5.97 12.71 -7.43
CA ALA A 276 6.93 13.81 -7.40
C ALA A 276 7.52 14.15 -8.79
N ASP A 277 7.60 13.20 -9.72
CA ASP A 277 8.12 13.46 -11.06
C ASP A 277 6.98 13.53 -12.08
N PHE A 278 6.20 12.47 -12.26
CA PHE A 278 5.11 12.43 -13.21
C PHE A 278 3.97 13.37 -12.81
N GLY A 279 3.51 13.34 -11.57
CA GLY A 279 2.41 14.16 -11.08
C GLY A 279 2.68 15.65 -11.12
N LEU A 280 3.91 16.09 -10.77
CA LEU A 280 4.31 17.50 -10.85
C LEU A 280 4.45 18.02 -12.29
N SER A 281 4.49 17.12 -13.28
CA SER A 281 4.49 17.47 -14.72
C SER A 281 3.08 17.55 -15.31
N LEU A 282 2.03 17.34 -14.52
CA LEU A 282 0.63 17.35 -14.98
C LEU A 282 -0.07 18.69 -14.68
N GLY A 283 -1.09 18.98 -15.49
CA GLY A 283 -1.98 20.13 -15.29
C GLY A 283 -1.73 21.29 -16.24
N ASN A 284 -2.49 22.37 -16.08
CA ASN A 284 -2.44 23.55 -16.94
C ASN A 284 -1.18 24.41 -16.69
N HIS A 285 -0.70 24.43 -15.42
CA HIS A 285 0.49 25.17 -15.00
C HIS A 285 1.43 24.24 -14.21
N PRO A 286 1.98 23.21 -14.86
CA PRO A 286 2.76 22.17 -14.19
C PRO A 286 4.01 22.73 -13.50
N ARG A 287 4.45 22.07 -12.44
CA ARG A 287 5.65 22.46 -11.68
C ARG A 287 6.95 21.97 -12.32
N ILE A 288 6.86 20.97 -13.18
CA ILE A 288 7.97 20.43 -13.96
C ILE A 288 7.62 20.58 -15.44
N GLU A 289 8.51 21.20 -16.19
CA GLU A 289 8.37 21.37 -17.63
C GLU A 289 8.76 20.08 -18.35
N ASP A 290 7.80 19.49 -19.07
CA ASP A 290 7.98 18.36 -19.97
C ASP A 290 6.91 18.43 -21.06
N GLU A 291 7.29 18.82 -22.26
CA GLU A 291 6.38 19.12 -23.37
C GLU A 291 5.37 17.98 -23.64
N GLU A 292 5.81 16.70 -23.59
CA GLU A 292 4.94 15.57 -23.84
C GLU A 292 3.99 15.31 -22.68
N LEU A 293 4.47 15.36 -21.43
CA LEU A 293 3.65 15.15 -20.22
C LEU A 293 2.68 16.32 -20.00
N ASN A 294 3.14 17.55 -20.22
CA ASN A 294 2.29 18.74 -20.08
C ASN A 294 1.16 18.80 -21.13
N SER A 295 1.26 18.01 -22.21
CA SER A 295 0.22 17.90 -23.23
C SER A 295 -0.91 16.90 -22.88
N LEU A 296 -0.77 16.17 -21.77
CA LEU A 296 -1.83 15.26 -21.31
C LEU A 296 -3.02 16.04 -20.74
N SER A 297 -4.21 15.63 -21.12
CA SER A 297 -5.45 16.13 -20.49
C SER A 297 -5.62 15.51 -19.11
N VAL A 298 -5.83 16.33 -18.08
CA VAL A 298 -5.91 15.85 -16.69
C VAL A 298 -7.16 16.36 -16.00
N ALA A 299 -7.95 15.46 -15.46
CA ALA A 299 -9.09 15.77 -14.62
C ALA A 299 -8.88 15.29 -13.17
N ILE A 300 -9.44 16.02 -12.22
CA ILE A 300 -9.47 15.66 -10.82
C ILE A 300 -10.91 15.53 -10.33
N LEU A 301 -11.17 14.48 -9.56
CA LEU A 301 -12.51 14.20 -9.07
C LEU A 301 -12.51 14.04 -7.54
N PRO A 302 -13.43 14.74 -6.83
CA PRO A 302 -13.66 14.41 -5.44
C PRO A 302 -14.36 13.05 -5.34
N LEU A 303 -13.89 12.17 -4.47
CA LEU A 303 -14.57 10.90 -4.18
C LEU A 303 -15.81 11.18 -3.29
N PRO A 304 -17.04 10.95 -3.78
CA PRO A 304 -18.22 11.34 -3.03
C PRO A 304 -18.42 10.55 -1.75
N GLY A 305 -18.45 11.23 -0.60
CA GLY A 305 -18.53 10.58 0.73
C GLY A 305 -17.36 9.68 1.00
N GLY A 306 -16.22 10.01 0.41
CA GLY A 306 -14.97 9.26 0.57
C GLY A 306 -14.36 9.41 1.96
N GLU A 307 -13.75 8.37 2.42
CA GLU A 307 -12.98 8.29 3.66
C GLU A 307 -11.65 7.60 3.38
N PHE A 308 -10.62 8.08 4.03
CA PHE A 308 -9.25 7.66 3.80
C PHE A 308 -8.64 7.11 5.10
N TYR A 309 -8.19 5.87 5.07
CA TYR A 309 -7.55 5.18 6.18
C TYR A 309 -6.17 4.73 5.74
N HIS A 310 -5.13 5.36 6.27
CA HIS A 310 -3.75 5.02 5.93
C HIS A 310 -3.18 3.98 6.90
N TYR A 311 -2.40 3.05 6.37
CA TYR A 311 -1.75 1.94 7.09
C TYR A 311 -0.23 1.95 6.87
N GLY A 312 0.34 3.13 6.75
CA GLY A 312 1.74 3.35 6.42
C GLY A 312 2.72 3.18 7.59
N THR A 313 2.23 3.34 8.83
CA THR A 313 3.04 3.33 10.07
C THR A 313 2.40 2.48 11.16
N SER A 314 3.17 2.10 12.18
CA SER A 314 2.66 1.41 13.39
C SER A 314 1.53 2.21 14.07
N ARG A 315 1.66 3.52 14.14
CA ARG A 315 0.63 4.42 14.69
C ARG A 315 -0.66 4.38 13.87
N GLU A 316 -0.53 4.45 12.55
CA GLU A 316 -1.67 4.46 11.64
C GLU A 316 -2.37 3.10 11.54
N LEU A 317 -1.65 2.00 11.70
CA LEU A 317 -2.25 0.67 11.82
C LEU A 317 -3.35 0.66 12.91
N LEU A 318 -3.02 1.18 14.08
CA LEU A 318 -3.94 1.23 15.22
C LEU A 318 -5.00 2.33 15.07
N SER A 319 -4.60 3.56 14.78
CA SER A 319 -5.53 4.69 14.71
C SER A 319 -6.55 4.55 13.59
N SER A 320 -6.15 4.09 12.40
CA SER A 320 -7.06 3.83 11.29
C SER A 320 -8.03 2.70 11.62
N THR A 321 -7.53 1.61 12.22
CA THR A 321 -8.38 0.47 12.62
C THR A 321 -9.38 0.85 13.70
N VAL A 322 -8.97 1.62 14.72
CA VAL A 322 -9.88 2.14 15.77
C VAL A 322 -10.95 3.05 15.17
N THR A 323 -10.56 3.96 14.31
CA THR A 323 -11.49 4.89 13.65
C THR A 323 -12.52 4.12 12.83
N LEU A 324 -12.08 3.16 12.04
CA LEU A 324 -12.94 2.31 11.23
C LEU A 324 -13.86 1.45 12.10
N GLN A 325 -13.35 0.83 13.18
CA GLN A 325 -14.12 0.03 14.11
C GLN A 325 -15.18 0.86 14.83
N ASN A 326 -14.84 2.04 15.35
CA ASN A 326 -15.77 2.89 16.05
C ASN A 326 -16.90 3.38 15.12
N LYS A 327 -16.61 3.58 13.84
CA LYS A 327 -17.62 3.90 12.84
C LYS A 327 -18.55 2.73 12.54
N VAL A 328 -17.99 1.53 12.41
CA VAL A 328 -18.75 0.31 12.11
C VAL A 328 -19.60 -0.13 13.29
N TYR A 329 -19.11 0.05 14.50
CA TYR A 329 -19.77 -0.32 15.75
C TYR A 329 -20.37 0.88 16.50
N ASP A 330 -20.85 1.89 15.81
CA ASP A 330 -21.55 3.00 16.46
C ASP A 330 -22.88 2.55 17.05
N GLN A 331 -22.79 1.89 18.20
CA GLN A 331 -23.95 1.39 18.94
C GLN A 331 -24.76 2.53 19.59
N ARG A 332 -24.25 3.76 19.61
CA ARG A 332 -24.98 4.92 20.13
C ARG A 332 -26.27 5.16 19.35
N GLN A 333 -26.27 4.90 18.07
CA GLN A 333 -27.45 5.01 17.21
C GLN A 333 -28.47 3.90 17.47
N ILE A 334 -28.00 2.71 17.88
CA ILE A 334 -28.86 1.54 18.10
C ILE A 334 -29.51 1.58 19.49
N MET A 335 -28.76 2.00 20.51
CA MET A 335 -29.14 1.85 21.90
C MET A 335 -29.37 3.18 22.64
N HIS A 336 -29.28 4.31 21.98
CA HIS A 336 -29.37 5.67 22.57
C HIS A 336 -28.43 5.87 23.78
N ARG A 337 -27.30 5.17 23.81
CA ARG A 337 -26.32 5.26 24.90
C ARG A 337 -25.09 6.03 24.42
N LYS A 338 -24.49 6.81 25.31
CA LYS A 338 -23.14 7.31 25.12
C LYS A 338 -22.18 6.15 25.38
N LEU A 339 -21.85 5.42 24.31
CA LEU A 339 -20.82 4.39 24.40
C LEU A 339 -19.43 5.04 24.34
N LYS A 340 -18.53 4.48 25.11
CA LYS A 340 -17.12 4.79 24.94
C LYS A 340 -16.66 4.27 23.59
N PRO A 341 -15.78 4.97 22.87
CA PRO A 341 -15.07 4.41 21.74
C PRO A 341 -14.45 3.06 22.12
N ASN A 342 -14.40 2.12 21.19
CA ASN A 342 -13.69 0.87 21.44
C ASN A 342 -12.24 1.17 21.80
N PRO A 343 -11.65 0.45 22.77
CA PRO A 343 -10.23 0.62 23.07
C PRO A 343 -9.38 0.24 21.84
N ALA A 344 -8.21 0.83 21.73
CA ALA A 344 -7.24 0.50 20.69
C ALA A 344 -6.49 -0.81 21.03
N ILE A 345 -7.25 -1.89 21.29
CA ILE A 345 -6.72 -3.21 21.63
C ILE A 345 -7.25 -4.21 20.61
N PHE A 346 -6.35 -4.78 19.81
CA PHE A 346 -6.66 -5.75 18.78
C PHE A 346 -5.88 -7.05 19.04
N VAL A 347 -6.60 -8.16 19.16
CA VAL A 347 -6.03 -9.49 19.34
C VAL A 347 -6.59 -10.40 18.25
N GLN A 348 -5.72 -10.95 17.40
CA GLN A 348 -6.10 -11.76 16.25
C GLN A 348 -5.24 -13.01 16.18
N ASN A 349 -5.89 -14.16 15.97
CA ASN A 349 -5.21 -15.44 15.84
C ASN A 349 -4.08 -15.61 16.88
N ALA A 350 -4.38 -15.28 18.14
CA ALA A 350 -3.41 -15.23 19.23
C ALA A 350 -3.98 -15.80 20.53
N GLU A 351 -3.09 -16.37 21.33
CA GLU A 351 -3.41 -16.84 22.68
C GLU A 351 -2.83 -15.85 23.70
N VAL A 352 -3.69 -15.18 24.48
CA VAL A 352 -3.28 -14.20 25.48
C VAL A 352 -3.76 -14.67 26.86
N HIS A 353 -2.82 -14.98 27.75
CA HIS A 353 -3.06 -15.55 29.08
C HIS A 353 -2.95 -14.53 30.22
N LEU A 354 -2.84 -13.25 29.90
CA LEU A 354 -2.84 -12.16 30.88
C LEU A 354 -4.08 -11.27 30.71
N PRO A 355 -4.55 -10.60 31.77
CA PRO A 355 -5.66 -9.66 31.66
C PRO A 355 -5.21 -8.37 30.96
N LEU A 356 -5.85 -8.05 29.83
CA LEU A 356 -5.68 -6.75 29.17
C LEU A 356 -6.61 -5.72 29.80
N THR A 357 -6.08 -4.54 30.03
CA THR A 357 -6.78 -3.43 30.70
C THR A 357 -6.72 -2.16 29.83
N PRO A 358 -7.51 -1.11 30.11
CA PRO A 358 -7.37 0.17 29.39
C PRO A 358 -5.98 0.82 29.50
N LYS A 359 -5.11 0.35 30.39
CA LYS A 359 -3.71 0.81 30.44
C LYS A 359 -2.88 0.26 29.28
N ASN A 360 -3.31 -0.85 28.68
CA ASN A 360 -2.69 -1.43 27.50
C ASN A 360 -3.23 -0.75 26.21
N ASP A 361 -3.39 0.55 26.21
CA ASP A 361 -3.90 1.28 25.05
C ASP A 361 -2.94 1.22 23.84
N SER A 362 -3.50 1.19 22.65
CA SER A 362 -2.73 1.08 21.39
C SER A 362 -1.94 -0.24 21.31
N LEU A 363 -2.63 -1.36 21.49
CA LEU A 363 -2.08 -2.71 21.51
C LEU A 363 -2.57 -3.52 20.30
N TRP A 364 -1.63 -4.15 19.59
CA TRP A 364 -1.89 -5.09 18.51
C TRP A 364 -1.15 -6.39 18.75
N ILE A 365 -1.88 -7.49 18.85
CA ILE A 365 -1.31 -8.84 19.04
C ILE A 365 -1.85 -9.73 17.93
N GLU A 366 -0.96 -10.30 17.12
CA GLU A 366 -1.33 -11.14 15.99
C GLU A 366 -0.40 -12.34 15.86
N ASN A 367 -0.99 -13.51 15.54
CA ASN A 367 -0.24 -14.75 15.33
C ASN A 367 0.75 -15.04 16.47
N SER A 368 0.36 -14.77 17.71
CA SER A 368 1.28 -14.73 18.84
C SER A 368 0.75 -15.44 20.08
N PHE A 369 1.66 -15.95 20.90
CA PHE A 369 1.39 -16.44 22.23
C PHE A 369 1.95 -15.45 23.28
N VAL A 370 1.09 -14.97 24.16
CA VAL A 370 1.45 -14.09 25.27
C VAL A 370 1.13 -14.80 26.60
N GLY A 371 2.18 -15.20 27.33
CA GLY A 371 2.06 -15.99 28.54
C GLY A 371 1.55 -15.20 29.75
N ALA A 372 1.04 -15.89 30.77
CA ALA A 372 0.54 -15.27 32.00
C ALA A 372 1.63 -14.54 32.81
N SER A 373 2.89 -14.88 32.59
CA SER A 373 4.06 -14.27 33.27
C SER A 373 4.55 -12.99 32.58
N TRP A 374 3.94 -12.59 31.45
CA TRP A 374 4.31 -11.37 30.75
C TRP A 374 3.67 -10.15 31.40
N ARG A 375 4.32 -9.00 31.22
CA ARG A 375 3.78 -7.67 31.51
C ARG A 375 3.86 -6.82 30.26
N LEU A 376 2.71 -6.30 29.84
CA LEU A 376 2.62 -5.46 28.64
C LEU A 376 2.34 -4.00 29.04
N GLY A 377 2.94 -3.10 28.35
CA GLY A 377 2.69 -1.66 28.39
C GLY A 377 1.62 -1.22 27.38
N ALA A 378 1.72 0.02 26.94
CA ALA A 378 0.93 0.64 25.89
C ALA A 378 1.76 0.84 24.61
N ARG A 379 1.09 1.11 23.49
CA ARG A 379 1.71 1.38 22.18
C ARG A 379 2.64 0.24 21.73
N GLN A 380 2.08 -0.95 21.58
CA GLN A 380 2.83 -2.16 21.27
C GLN A 380 2.21 -2.92 20.09
N ILE A 381 3.08 -3.49 19.26
CA ILE A 381 2.74 -4.44 18.22
C ILE A 381 3.52 -5.72 18.50
N ILE A 382 2.82 -6.85 18.66
CA ILE A 382 3.41 -8.15 18.97
C ILE A 382 2.96 -9.12 17.88
N THR A 383 3.90 -9.59 17.07
CA THR A 383 3.62 -10.44 15.92
C THR A 383 4.54 -11.65 15.85
N GLY A 384 4.00 -12.80 15.43
CA GLY A 384 4.77 -13.99 15.15
C GLY A 384 5.41 -14.70 16.36
N VAL A 385 5.02 -14.37 17.58
CA VAL A 385 5.61 -14.94 18.80
C VAL A 385 5.12 -16.38 19.02
N PRO A 386 5.99 -17.39 18.99
CA PRO A 386 5.59 -18.78 19.19
C PRO A 386 5.15 -19.05 20.63
N LYS A 387 4.54 -20.21 20.86
CA LYS A 387 4.19 -20.68 22.21
C LYS A 387 5.47 -20.77 23.05
N ASN A 388 5.42 -20.21 24.25
CA ASN A 388 6.56 -20.01 25.14
C ASN A 388 6.17 -20.00 26.62
N ASP A 389 7.16 -20.05 27.49
CA ASP A 389 7.06 -19.93 28.94
C ASP A 389 7.84 -18.72 29.49
N TRP A 390 8.16 -17.76 28.62
CA TRP A 390 9.01 -16.62 28.95
C TRP A 390 8.38 -15.72 30.01
N ARG A 391 9.26 -15.02 30.74
CA ARG A 391 8.88 -13.99 31.71
C ARG A 391 9.39 -12.66 31.22
N LEU A 392 8.57 -11.98 30.42
CA LEU A 392 8.96 -10.72 29.78
C LEU A 392 8.19 -9.54 30.37
N THR A 393 8.88 -8.44 30.56
CA THR A 393 8.26 -7.13 30.80
C THR A 393 8.58 -6.25 29.57
N ILE A 394 7.57 -5.91 28.81
CA ILE A 394 7.71 -5.11 27.60
C ILE A 394 7.30 -3.67 27.93
N PRO A 395 8.25 -2.71 27.93
CA PRO A 395 7.96 -1.30 28.21
C PRO A 395 7.00 -0.67 27.22
N ASP A 396 6.43 0.47 27.59
CA ASP A 396 5.61 1.28 26.69
C ASP A 396 6.38 1.64 25.41
N GLY A 397 5.74 1.48 24.25
CA GLY A 397 6.33 1.85 22.97
C GLY A 397 7.31 0.84 22.39
N ILE A 398 7.53 -0.31 23.03
CA ILE A 398 8.37 -1.37 22.50
C ILE A 398 7.50 -2.44 21.83
N CYS A 399 7.84 -2.77 20.60
CA CYS A 399 7.18 -3.76 19.77
C CYS A 399 8.08 -4.99 19.61
N ILE A 400 7.46 -6.14 19.33
CA ILE A 400 8.17 -7.41 19.10
C ILE A 400 7.61 -8.07 17.84
N ASP A 401 8.50 -8.49 16.98
CA ASP A 401 8.17 -9.27 15.80
C ASP A 401 9.16 -10.44 15.65
N ILE A 402 8.67 -11.66 15.48
CA ILE A 402 9.49 -12.84 15.24
C ILE A 402 9.19 -13.37 13.85
N VAL A 403 10.18 -13.28 12.97
CA VAL A 403 10.04 -13.62 11.55
C VAL A 403 10.75 -14.96 11.28
N PRO A 404 10.04 -15.96 10.77
CA PRO A 404 10.69 -17.18 10.31
C PRO A 404 11.53 -16.87 9.06
N LEU A 405 12.72 -17.38 9.03
CA LEU A 405 13.67 -17.33 7.92
C LEU A 405 13.81 -18.72 7.29
N ALA A 406 14.51 -18.79 6.17
CA ALA A 406 14.92 -20.06 5.60
C ALA A 406 15.76 -20.88 6.61
N ASP A 407 15.87 -22.20 6.38
CA ASP A 407 16.72 -23.12 7.16
C ASP A 407 16.36 -23.20 8.65
N GLN A 408 15.07 -23.07 8.99
CA GLN A 408 14.57 -23.16 10.38
C GLN A 408 15.22 -22.16 11.34
N ARG A 409 15.56 -20.99 10.85
CA ARG A 409 16.05 -19.86 11.65
C ARG A 409 14.95 -18.81 11.84
N TRP A 410 15.12 -17.95 12.81
CA TRP A 410 14.20 -16.86 13.11
C TRP A 410 14.96 -15.56 13.38
N ALA A 411 14.47 -14.47 12.79
CA ALA A 411 14.89 -13.14 13.20
C ALA A 411 14.02 -12.66 14.38
N VAL A 412 14.65 -12.30 15.49
CA VAL A 412 14.00 -11.74 16.67
C VAL A 412 14.14 -10.23 16.57
N ARG A 413 13.03 -9.51 16.37
CA ARG A 413 13.03 -8.08 16.03
C ARG A 413 12.27 -7.24 17.05
N PRO A 414 12.91 -6.79 18.15
CA PRO A 414 12.39 -5.70 18.97
C PRO A 414 12.58 -4.38 18.24
N TYR A 415 11.59 -3.49 18.30
CA TYR A 415 11.67 -2.15 17.70
C TYR A 415 10.75 -1.17 18.41
N GLY A 416 11.02 0.13 18.28
CA GLY A 416 10.18 1.16 18.80
C GLY A 416 8.92 1.38 17.97
N PHE A 417 7.80 1.64 18.64
CA PHE A 417 6.50 1.90 18.00
C PHE A 417 6.54 3.04 16.97
N ASP A 418 7.37 4.03 17.22
CA ASP A 418 7.56 5.20 16.38
C ASP A 418 8.84 5.15 15.52
N ASP A 419 9.56 4.03 15.51
CA ASP A 419 10.78 3.87 14.72
C ASP A 419 10.50 3.99 13.23
N THR A 420 11.36 4.69 12.52
CA THR A 420 11.23 4.92 11.08
C THR A 420 12.14 4.04 10.23
N PHE A 421 13.14 3.39 10.85
CA PHE A 421 14.19 2.60 10.17
C PHE A 421 14.80 3.35 8.97
N LYS A 422 15.04 4.63 9.16
CA LYS A 422 15.57 5.52 8.12
C LYS A 422 16.51 6.54 8.76
N GLY A 423 17.61 6.80 8.10
CA GLY A 423 18.57 7.83 8.46
C GLY A 423 19.98 7.29 8.58
N ASP A 424 20.94 8.20 8.57
CA ASP A 424 22.33 7.89 8.85
C ASP A 424 22.47 7.44 10.30
N ILE A 425 23.12 6.33 10.53
CA ILE A 425 23.37 5.77 11.86
C ILE A 425 24.19 6.67 12.77
N ARG A 426 24.88 7.67 12.23
CA ARG A 426 25.67 8.67 12.95
C ARG A 426 24.87 9.93 13.29
N ASP A 427 23.65 10.07 12.74
CA ASP A 427 22.79 11.20 13.03
C ASP A 427 22.03 10.94 14.34
N GLU A 428 22.19 11.84 15.32
CA GLU A 428 21.48 11.79 16.62
C GLU A 428 19.95 11.76 16.48
N LYS A 429 19.41 12.19 15.32
CA LYS A 429 17.97 12.14 15.01
C LYS A 429 17.52 10.76 14.56
N THR A 430 18.44 9.85 14.23
CA THR A 430 18.09 8.47 13.86
C THR A 430 17.77 7.69 15.13
N LEU A 431 16.48 7.41 15.31
CA LEU A 431 15.98 6.74 16.52
C LEU A 431 15.84 5.23 16.31
N PHE A 432 16.13 4.48 17.37
CA PHE A 432 15.88 3.05 17.51
C PHE A 432 15.52 2.72 18.97
N LEU A 433 14.44 1.98 19.17
CA LEU A 433 13.90 1.65 20.51
C LEU A 433 13.65 2.88 21.40
N GLY A 434 13.32 4.02 20.80
CA GLY A 434 12.98 5.24 21.52
C GLY A 434 14.17 6.12 21.94
N MET A 435 15.40 5.73 21.62
CA MET A 435 16.63 6.51 21.87
C MET A 435 17.39 6.78 20.57
N SER A 436 18.42 7.63 20.59
CA SER A 436 19.28 7.77 19.41
C SER A 436 20.04 6.48 19.15
N PHE A 437 20.28 6.17 17.87
CA PHE A 437 20.98 4.92 17.54
C PHE A 437 22.41 4.89 18.06
N SER A 438 23.07 6.03 18.16
CA SER A 438 24.40 6.17 18.77
C SER A 438 24.39 5.86 20.28
N GLU A 439 23.38 6.34 21.02
CA GLU A 439 23.20 5.96 22.44
C GLU A 439 22.93 4.47 22.59
N TRP A 440 22.08 3.90 21.73
CA TRP A 440 21.80 2.46 21.72
C TRP A 440 23.03 1.59 21.51
N LEU A 441 23.97 2.04 20.66
CA LEU A 441 25.27 1.37 20.45
C LEU A 441 26.15 1.43 21.69
N VAL A 442 26.27 2.62 22.28
CA VAL A 442 27.10 2.83 23.48
C VAL A 442 26.60 1.98 24.65
N GLU A 443 25.30 1.96 24.91
CA GLU A 443 24.71 1.16 26.00
C GLU A 443 24.95 -0.34 25.85
N ARG A 444 25.19 -0.82 24.62
CA ARG A 444 25.43 -2.24 24.31
C ARG A 444 26.89 -2.58 24.04
N GLU A 445 27.77 -1.62 24.25
CA GLU A 445 29.21 -1.78 23.99
C GLU A 445 29.51 -2.24 22.54
N LEU A 446 28.66 -1.77 21.57
CA LEU A 446 28.80 -2.07 20.14
C LEU A 446 29.42 -0.88 19.40
N SER A 447 30.20 -1.20 18.37
CA SER A 447 30.70 -0.21 17.41
C SER A 447 29.86 -0.22 16.13
N VAL A 448 29.94 0.88 15.36
CA VAL A 448 29.30 0.97 14.05
C VAL A 448 29.79 -0.12 13.11
N GLU A 449 31.09 -0.46 13.20
CA GLU A 449 31.75 -1.48 12.39
C GLU A 449 31.20 -2.89 12.64
N ASP A 450 30.75 -3.17 13.87
CA ASP A 450 30.15 -4.46 14.23
C ASP A 450 28.80 -4.71 13.53
N ILE A 451 28.10 -3.64 13.16
CA ILE A 451 26.70 -3.70 12.74
C ILE A 451 26.48 -3.40 11.24
N THR A 452 27.24 -2.46 10.66
CA THR A 452 26.88 -1.92 9.33
C THR A 452 27.84 -2.27 8.21
N GLY A 453 29.02 -2.76 8.52
CA GLY A 453 30.06 -2.96 7.52
C GLY A 453 30.42 -1.67 6.77
N ARG A 454 29.78 -1.36 5.67
CA ARG A 454 30.02 -0.15 4.86
C ARG A 454 28.77 0.70 4.58
N LYS A 455 27.61 0.34 5.11
CA LYS A 455 26.34 1.02 4.82
C LYS A 455 25.96 1.91 6.00
N GLU A 456 25.59 3.15 5.68
CA GLU A 456 25.34 4.20 6.67
C GLU A 456 23.86 4.36 7.05
N ASP A 457 22.92 3.72 6.33
CA ASP A 457 21.48 3.79 6.62
C ASP A 457 21.08 2.70 7.64
N LEU A 458 20.36 3.08 8.68
CA LEU A 458 19.88 2.18 9.75
C LEU A 458 19.15 0.94 9.20
N GLN A 459 18.44 1.08 8.08
CA GLN A 459 17.75 -0.05 7.45
C GLN A 459 18.69 -1.16 6.99
N ALA A 460 19.94 -0.82 6.70
CA ALA A 460 20.97 -1.78 6.25
C ALA A 460 21.81 -2.35 7.39
N ALA A 461 21.58 -1.87 8.62
CA ALA A 461 22.29 -2.31 9.81
C ALA A 461 21.84 -3.71 10.26
N ALA A 462 22.78 -4.55 10.65
CA ALA A 462 22.53 -5.91 11.15
C ALA A 462 22.20 -5.87 12.65
N ILE A 463 21.06 -5.26 13.01
CA ILE A 463 20.68 -4.98 14.41
C ILE A 463 19.80 -6.06 15.05
N PHE A 464 19.28 -6.99 14.27
CA PHE A 464 18.37 -8.02 14.77
C PHE A 464 19.07 -9.36 14.87
N PRO A 465 19.05 -10.01 16.05
CA PRO A 465 19.63 -11.35 16.19
C PRO A 465 18.85 -12.38 15.38
N VAL A 466 19.58 -13.31 14.79
CA VAL A 466 19.06 -14.49 14.12
C VAL A 466 19.40 -15.71 14.98
N VAL A 467 18.38 -16.49 15.32
CA VAL A 467 18.53 -17.68 16.18
C VAL A 467 18.11 -18.94 15.43
N GLU A 468 18.70 -20.06 15.80
CA GLU A 468 18.39 -21.39 15.27
C GLU A 468 17.49 -22.19 16.24
N ASP A 469 17.45 -21.77 17.50
CA ASP A 469 16.67 -22.39 18.56
C ASP A 469 15.59 -21.43 19.10
N LYS A 470 14.38 -21.93 19.24
CA LYS A 470 13.25 -21.17 19.81
C LYS A 470 13.48 -20.80 21.29
N GLU A 471 14.24 -21.59 22.02
CA GLU A 471 14.57 -21.31 23.42
C GLU A 471 15.44 -20.04 23.56
N GLN A 472 16.26 -19.75 22.57
CA GLN A 472 17.11 -18.55 22.54
C GLN A 472 16.33 -17.25 22.29
N MET A 473 15.13 -17.32 21.71
CA MET A 473 14.33 -16.12 21.39
C MET A 473 14.00 -15.30 22.63
N GLY A 474 13.59 -15.98 23.72
CA GLY A 474 13.26 -15.32 24.99
C GLY A 474 14.48 -14.62 25.59
N THR A 475 15.64 -15.23 25.53
CA THR A 475 16.90 -14.67 26.01
C THR A 475 17.29 -13.44 25.20
N CYS A 476 17.18 -13.49 23.86
CA CYS A 476 17.43 -12.33 22.99
C CYS A 476 16.52 -11.16 23.34
N LEU A 477 15.23 -11.40 23.61
CA LEU A 477 14.29 -10.35 23.99
C LEU A 477 14.61 -9.75 25.37
N LEU A 478 15.09 -10.53 26.33
CA LEU A 478 15.52 -10.01 27.63
C LEU A 478 16.71 -9.05 27.50
N TYR A 479 17.73 -9.42 26.72
CA TYR A 479 18.90 -8.57 26.51
C TYR A 479 18.57 -7.27 25.75
N THR A 480 17.49 -7.25 24.98
CA THR A 480 17.06 -6.05 24.26
C THR A 480 16.08 -5.20 25.07
N SER A 481 15.35 -5.76 26.02
CA SER A 481 14.37 -5.07 26.86
C SER A 481 14.94 -4.49 28.17
N ASP A 482 15.98 -5.09 28.74
CA ASP A 482 16.56 -4.64 30.01
C ASP A 482 17.46 -3.37 29.88
N ALA A 483 17.63 -2.88 28.66
CA ALA A 483 18.40 -1.69 28.34
C ALA A 483 17.52 -0.51 27.86
N ALA A 484 16.20 -0.55 28.07
CA ALA A 484 15.28 0.52 27.73
C ALA A 484 14.66 1.16 28.99
#